data_4fd5a7c83d239a2dbb9f7b0a86d1501e
#
_entry.id   4fd5a7c83d239a2dbb9f7b0a86d1501e
#
_cell.length_a   1.000
_cell.length_b   1.000
_cell.length_c   1.000
_cell.angle_alpha   90.00
_cell.angle_beta   90.00
_cell.angle_gamma   90.00
#
_symmetry.space_group_name_H-M   'P 1'
#
loop_
_entity.id
_entity.type
_entity.pdbx_description
1 polymer ?
#
loop_
_entity_poly.entity_id
_entity_poly.type
_entity_poly.pdbx_seq_one_letter_code
_entity_poly.pdbx_strand_id
1 'polypeptide(L)'
;MKTSNFETSTYNNMLRYIQESPLSKVFYLEDFDQCGSYTSIRSEIVRMEQKSILVRLARGLYMNSIGYNSMNMNYLIEIILEDFSKRYNVSIHPTGEYLLYKLGYVYELPQQIELGYNHSCLRVINISDKYKIFFKPSSLTWVTNIVNLHLRYLLILLQTRWKTSYKVEKEYTLKNQASKINIKDFSLVCDIIPKRIRKKCIALNSFNQE
;
A
#
# COMPACT_ATOMS: atom_id res chain seq x y z
N MET A 1 4.75 -52.00 -18.44
CA MET A 1 5.50 -50.98 -17.71
C MET A 1 4.52 -49.94 -17.22
N LYS A 2 4.20 -49.92 -15.92
CA LYS A 2 3.37 -48.89 -15.31
C LYS A 2 4.28 -47.70 -15.02
N THR A 3 4.15 -46.62 -15.78
CA THR A 3 4.74 -45.34 -15.44
C THR A 3 4.10 -44.91 -14.13
N SER A 4 4.87 -44.97 -13.04
CA SER A 4 4.48 -44.37 -11.75
C SER A 4 4.37 -42.86 -11.95
N ASN A 5 3.16 -42.36 -12.12
CA ASN A 5 2.89 -40.95 -11.90
C ASN A 5 3.26 -40.67 -10.44
N PHE A 6 4.42 -40.07 -10.23
CA PHE A 6 4.73 -39.39 -8.99
C PHE A 6 3.74 -38.20 -8.90
N GLU A 7 2.58 -38.44 -8.30
CA GLU A 7 1.77 -37.40 -7.78
C GLU A 7 2.62 -36.66 -6.75
N THR A 8 3.24 -35.57 -7.21
CA THR A 8 4.01 -34.69 -6.31
C THR A 8 3.03 -34.20 -5.24
N SER A 9 3.33 -34.49 -3.97
CA SER A 9 2.42 -34.10 -2.87
C SER A 9 2.15 -32.59 -2.90
N THR A 10 0.98 -32.16 -2.45
CA THR A 10 0.61 -30.75 -2.33
C THR A 10 1.73 -29.95 -1.67
N TYR A 11 2.34 -30.49 -0.61
CA TYR A 11 3.48 -29.89 0.06
C TYR A 11 4.66 -29.60 -0.87
N ASN A 12 5.07 -30.58 -1.67
CA ASN A 12 6.21 -30.43 -2.57
C ASN A 12 5.92 -29.44 -3.70
N ASN A 13 4.70 -29.42 -4.22
CA ASN A 13 4.28 -28.45 -5.22
C ASN A 13 4.32 -27.01 -4.68
N MET A 14 3.78 -26.82 -3.48
CA MET A 14 3.81 -25.52 -2.79
C MET A 14 5.24 -25.10 -2.48
N LEU A 15 6.06 -26.00 -1.94
CA LEU A 15 7.45 -25.70 -1.58
C LEU A 15 8.25 -25.26 -2.82
N ARG A 16 8.12 -25.98 -3.93
CA ARG A 16 8.75 -25.62 -5.20
C ARG A 16 8.29 -24.23 -5.67
N TYR A 17 6.98 -23.99 -5.66
CA TYR A 17 6.44 -22.70 -6.07
C TYR A 17 6.95 -21.53 -5.20
N ILE A 18 7.08 -21.72 -3.88
CA ILE A 18 7.65 -20.73 -2.98
C ILE A 18 9.13 -20.50 -3.29
N GLN A 19 9.91 -21.55 -3.53
CA GLN A 19 11.35 -21.47 -3.82
C GLN A 19 11.66 -20.81 -5.17
N GLU A 20 10.82 -21.03 -6.18
CA GLU A 20 10.93 -20.42 -7.52
C GLU A 20 10.43 -18.98 -7.55
N SER A 21 9.70 -18.53 -6.52
CA SER A 21 9.17 -17.17 -6.44
C SER A 21 10.19 -16.19 -5.85
N PRO A 22 10.12 -14.88 -6.22
CA PRO A 22 10.94 -13.87 -5.58
C PRO A 22 10.74 -13.83 -4.06
N LEU A 23 11.80 -13.57 -3.29
CA LEU A 23 11.73 -13.49 -1.83
C LEU A 23 10.77 -12.41 -1.33
N SER A 24 10.54 -11.34 -2.12
CA SER A 24 9.61 -10.25 -1.84
C SER A 24 8.16 -10.58 -2.17
N LYS A 25 7.86 -11.77 -2.72
CA LYS A 25 6.50 -12.12 -3.11
C LYS A 25 5.59 -12.29 -1.91
N VAL A 26 4.44 -11.63 -1.95
CA VAL A 26 3.30 -11.87 -1.06
C VAL A 26 2.46 -12.98 -1.66
N PHE A 27 2.20 -14.03 -0.88
CA PHE A 27 1.38 -15.15 -1.28
C PHE A 27 -0.01 -15.03 -0.66
N TYR A 28 -1.02 -15.29 -1.47
CA TYR A 28 -2.41 -15.48 -1.05
C TYR A 28 -2.76 -16.96 -1.14
N LEU A 29 -3.84 -17.34 -0.48
CA LEU A 29 -4.26 -18.74 -0.50
C LEU A 29 -4.52 -19.23 -1.93
N GLU A 30 -5.12 -18.39 -2.76
CA GLU A 30 -5.47 -18.64 -4.16
C GLU A 30 -4.23 -18.85 -5.07
N ASP A 31 -3.07 -18.33 -4.68
CA ASP A 31 -1.84 -18.51 -5.46
C ASP A 31 -1.38 -19.98 -5.49
N PHE A 32 -1.88 -20.80 -4.58
CA PHE A 32 -1.57 -22.22 -4.47
C PHE A 32 -2.63 -23.14 -5.09
N ASP A 33 -3.65 -22.61 -5.76
CA ASP A 33 -4.78 -23.42 -6.28
C ASP A 33 -4.34 -24.53 -7.21
N GLN A 34 -3.22 -24.37 -7.94
CA GLN A 34 -2.64 -25.40 -8.81
C GLN A 34 -1.81 -26.46 -8.05
N CYS A 35 -1.59 -26.28 -6.74
CA CYS A 35 -0.74 -27.19 -5.96
C CYS A 35 -1.53 -28.37 -5.35
N GLY A 36 -2.85 -28.24 -5.22
CA GLY A 36 -3.68 -29.29 -4.61
C GLY A 36 -5.09 -28.84 -4.29
N SER A 37 -5.82 -29.65 -3.52
CA SER A 37 -7.15 -29.27 -3.06
C SER A 37 -7.08 -28.16 -2.02
N TYR A 38 -8.13 -27.33 -1.92
CA TYR A 38 -8.24 -26.24 -0.96
C TYR A 38 -7.98 -26.68 0.50
N THR A 39 -8.51 -27.84 0.90
CA THR A 39 -8.30 -28.39 2.25
C THR A 39 -6.84 -28.81 2.47
N SER A 40 -6.22 -29.46 1.47
CA SER A 40 -4.82 -29.84 1.52
C SER A 40 -3.91 -28.62 1.60
N ILE A 41 -4.15 -27.59 0.76
CA ILE A 41 -3.39 -26.34 0.76
C ILE A 41 -3.43 -25.67 2.14
N ARG A 42 -4.61 -25.56 2.75
CA ARG A 42 -4.73 -24.96 4.09
C ARG A 42 -3.95 -25.73 5.15
N SER A 43 -3.99 -27.05 5.12
CA SER A 43 -3.22 -27.89 6.04
C SER A 43 -1.73 -27.73 5.86
N GLU A 44 -1.26 -27.67 4.61
CA GLU A 44 0.15 -27.52 4.31
C GLU A 44 0.67 -26.11 4.62
N ILE A 45 -0.16 -25.05 4.48
CA ILE A 45 0.20 -23.70 4.94
C ILE A 45 0.51 -23.70 6.43
N VAL A 46 -0.37 -24.28 7.26
CA VAL A 46 -0.14 -24.36 8.70
C VAL A 46 1.16 -25.13 9.01
N ARG A 47 1.42 -26.22 8.28
CA ARG A 47 2.67 -26.98 8.43
C ARG A 47 3.90 -26.20 8.01
N MET A 48 3.80 -25.38 6.94
CA MET A 48 4.89 -24.51 6.49
C MET A 48 5.13 -23.33 7.44
N GLU A 49 4.10 -22.79 8.07
CA GLU A 49 4.24 -21.81 9.15
C GLU A 49 4.98 -22.41 10.34
N GLN A 50 4.60 -23.62 10.81
CA GLN A 50 5.26 -24.32 11.91
C GLN A 50 6.74 -24.64 11.60
N LYS A 51 7.07 -24.91 10.35
CA LYS A 51 8.45 -25.14 9.88
C LYS A 51 9.21 -23.86 9.57
N SER A 52 8.64 -22.70 9.80
CA SER A 52 9.23 -21.39 9.47
C SER A 52 9.65 -21.26 7.98
N ILE A 53 8.92 -21.89 7.07
CA ILE A 53 9.06 -21.72 5.63
C ILE A 53 8.27 -20.50 5.17
N LEU A 54 7.05 -20.36 5.70
CA LEU A 54 6.17 -19.20 5.51
C LEU A 54 5.98 -18.44 6.81
N VAL A 55 5.91 -17.13 6.71
CA VAL A 55 5.45 -16.22 7.77
C VAL A 55 4.09 -15.69 7.38
N ARG A 56 3.15 -15.76 8.32
CA ARG A 56 1.83 -15.17 8.13
C ARG A 56 1.88 -13.68 8.43
N LEU A 57 1.71 -12.86 7.39
CA LEU A 57 1.65 -11.40 7.51
C LEU A 57 0.31 -10.92 8.05
N ALA A 58 -0.76 -11.54 7.56
CA ALA A 58 -2.14 -11.27 7.95
C ALA A 58 -3.01 -12.48 7.62
N ARG A 59 -4.31 -12.42 7.93
CA ARG A 59 -5.24 -13.49 7.54
C ARG A 59 -5.26 -13.69 6.02
N GLY A 60 -4.76 -14.84 5.57
CA GLY A 60 -4.70 -15.19 4.15
C GLY A 60 -3.55 -14.54 3.37
N LEU A 61 -2.63 -13.84 4.05
CA LEU A 61 -1.41 -13.27 3.48
C LEU A 61 -0.18 -13.92 4.09
N TYR A 62 0.73 -14.37 3.24
CA TYR A 62 1.94 -15.07 3.64
C TYR A 62 3.15 -14.55 2.87
N MET A 63 4.33 -14.80 3.39
CA MET A 63 5.61 -14.49 2.73
C MET A 63 6.63 -15.56 3.08
N ASN A 64 7.60 -15.78 2.20
CA ASN A 64 8.76 -16.59 2.51
C ASN A 64 9.48 -16.02 3.74
N SER A 65 9.83 -16.87 4.72
CA SER A 65 10.45 -16.44 5.98
C SER A 65 11.81 -15.75 5.77
N ILE A 66 12.60 -16.19 4.79
CA ILE A 66 13.88 -15.56 4.43
C ILE A 66 13.62 -14.14 3.93
N GLY A 67 12.65 -13.95 3.04
CA GLY A 67 12.25 -12.65 2.54
C GLY A 67 11.77 -11.73 3.65
N TYR A 68 10.87 -12.22 4.50
CA TYR A 68 10.36 -11.47 5.65
C TYR A 68 11.47 -10.98 6.59
N ASN A 69 12.39 -11.88 6.98
CA ASN A 69 13.47 -11.56 7.91
C ASN A 69 14.54 -10.62 7.30
N SER A 70 14.63 -10.52 5.98
CA SER A 70 15.56 -9.63 5.29
C SER A 70 15.04 -8.19 5.13
N MET A 71 13.77 -7.93 5.45
CA MET A 71 13.09 -6.67 5.19
C MET A 71 12.83 -5.88 6.47
N ASN A 72 12.92 -4.56 6.38
CA ASN A 72 12.36 -3.69 7.42
C ASN A 72 10.84 -3.52 7.21
N MET A 73 10.14 -3.13 8.28
CA MET A 73 8.68 -3.03 8.28
C MET A 73 8.14 -2.03 7.24
N ASN A 74 8.86 -0.92 7.00
CA ASN A 74 8.43 0.07 6.02
C ASN A 74 8.41 -0.53 4.61
N TYR A 75 9.48 -1.23 4.23
CA TYR A 75 9.58 -1.88 2.93
C TYR A 75 8.55 -3.02 2.78
N LEU A 76 8.32 -3.79 3.83
CA LEU A 76 7.28 -4.82 3.84
C LEU A 76 5.88 -4.24 3.57
N ILE A 77 5.55 -3.11 4.22
CA ILE A 77 4.27 -2.43 3.99
C ILE A 77 4.15 -1.97 2.53
N GLU A 78 5.20 -1.36 1.96
CA GLU A 78 5.18 -0.92 0.55
C GLU A 78 4.91 -2.10 -0.40
N ILE A 79 5.58 -3.24 -0.19
CA ILE A 79 5.35 -4.46 -1.00
C ILE A 79 3.90 -4.93 -0.89
N ILE A 80 3.36 -4.99 0.33
CA ILE A 80 1.96 -5.40 0.54
C ILE A 80 1.00 -4.45 -0.16
N LEU A 81 1.24 -3.14 -0.10
CA LEU A 81 0.40 -2.13 -0.74
C LEU A 81 0.47 -2.19 -2.26
N GLU A 82 1.65 -2.39 -2.81
CA GLU A 82 1.86 -2.52 -4.25
C GLU A 82 1.18 -3.79 -4.78
N ASP A 83 1.40 -4.92 -4.13
CA ASP A 83 0.77 -6.19 -4.51
C ASP A 83 -0.75 -6.12 -4.39
N PHE A 84 -1.27 -5.55 -3.30
CA PHE A 84 -2.70 -5.33 -3.10
C PHE A 84 -3.31 -4.46 -4.21
N SER A 85 -2.65 -3.34 -4.56
CA SER A 85 -3.10 -2.45 -5.62
C SER A 85 -3.18 -3.15 -6.96
N LYS A 86 -2.15 -3.93 -7.31
CA LYS A 86 -2.09 -4.70 -8.57
C LYS A 86 -3.14 -5.82 -8.61
N ARG A 87 -3.21 -6.63 -7.56
CA ARG A 87 -4.10 -7.81 -7.49
C ARG A 87 -5.57 -7.44 -7.58
N TYR A 88 -5.98 -6.39 -6.88
CA TYR A 88 -7.38 -5.97 -6.84
C TYR A 88 -7.71 -4.85 -7.82
N ASN A 89 -6.74 -4.43 -8.65
CA ASN A 89 -6.86 -3.32 -9.59
C ASN A 89 -7.46 -2.07 -8.93
N VAL A 90 -6.93 -1.70 -7.77
CA VAL A 90 -7.40 -0.55 -6.98
C VAL A 90 -6.35 0.54 -6.91
N SER A 91 -6.79 1.80 -7.04
CA SER A 91 -5.94 2.96 -6.80
C SER A 91 -5.92 3.28 -5.32
N ILE A 92 -4.73 3.34 -4.73
CA ILE A 92 -4.52 3.68 -3.33
C ILE A 92 -3.64 4.93 -3.20
N HIS A 93 -3.87 5.71 -2.15
CA HIS A 93 -3.04 6.86 -1.81
C HIS A 93 -2.92 7.01 -0.29
N PRO A 94 -1.76 7.46 0.23
CA PRO A 94 -1.58 7.66 1.65
C PRO A 94 -2.47 8.80 2.17
N THR A 95 -2.97 8.67 3.41
CA THR A 95 -3.75 9.70 4.10
C THR A 95 -3.31 9.81 5.57
N GLY A 96 -3.83 10.80 6.29
CA GLY A 96 -3.56 10.95 7.71
C GLY A 96 -2.07 11.05 8.07
N GLU A 97 -1.68 10.42 9.14
CA GLU A 97 -0.29 10.44 9.64
C GLU A 97 0.69 9.71 8.71
N TYR A 98 0.23 8.66 8.03
CA TYR A 98 1.05 7.96 7.03
C TYR A 98 1.44 8.86 5.85
N LEU A 99 0.55 9.77 5.42
CA LEU A 99 0.91 10.76 4.43
C LEU A 99 2.00 11.71 4.95
N LEU A 100 1.92 12.17 6.19
CA LEU A 100 2.95 13.02 6.80
C LEU A 100 4.29 12.29 6.91
N TYR A 101 4.27 11.01 7.26
CA TYR A 101 5.45 10.15 7.24
C TYR A 101 6.07 10.05 5.84
N LYS A 102 5.26 9.80 4.80
CA LYS A 102 5.73 9.73 3.40
C LYS A 102 6.32 11.06 2.91
N LEU A 103 5.92 12.18 3.50
CA LEU A 103 6.43 13.53 3.20
C LEU A 103 7.62 13.92 4.07
N GLY A 104 8.05 13.09 5.03
CA GLY A 104 9.17 13.36 5.91
C GLY A 104 8.87 14.33 7.07
N TYR A 105 7.60 14.62 7.36
CA TYR A 105 7.20 15.44 8.52
C TYR A 105 7.04 14.63 9.81
N VAL A 106 6.93 13.33 9.68
CA VAL A 106 6.94 12.36 10.78
C VAL A 106 8.06 11.37 10.48
N TYR A 107 8.94 11.14 11.44
CA TYR A 107 10.12 10.30 11.25
C TYR A 107 9.84 8.82 11.52
N GLU A 108 8.89 8.52 12.39
CA GLU A 108 8.53 7.15 12.74
C GLU A 108 7.37 6.66 11.89
N LEU A 109 7.46 5.40 11.47
CA LEU A 109 6.37 4.74 10.77
C LEU A 109 5.15 4.66 11.71
N PRO A 110 4.00 5.25 11.35
CA PRO A 110 2.83 5.21 12.20
C PRO A 110 2.28 3.79 12.33
N GLN A 111 1.80 3.44 13.52
CA GLN A 111 1.21 2.11 13.76
C GLN A 111 -0.08 1.90 12.95
N GLN A 112 -0.78 2.98 12.63
CA GLN A 112 -1.97 2.99 11.80
C GLN A 112 -1.64 3.58 10.43
N ILE A 113 -1.54 2.70 9.43
CA ILE A 113 -1.29 3.06 8.03
C ILE A 113 -2.65 3.37 7.39
N GLU A 114 -2.98 4.65 7.27
CA GLU A 114 -4.23 5.07 6.66
C GLU A 114 -4.08 5.33 5.16
N LEU A 115 -4.94 4.70 4.38
CA LEU A 115 -4.96 4.79 2.92
C LEU A 115 -6.37 5.12 2.43
N GLY A 116 -6.46 6.03 1.47
CA GLY A 116 -7.65 6.19 0.65
C GLY A 116 -7.60 5.25 -0.55
N TYR A 117 -8.74 4.66 -0.94
CA TYR A 117 -8.83 3.80 -2.12
C TYR A 117 -10.19 3.89 -2.81
N ASN A 118 -10.26 3.44 -4.07
CA ASN A 118 -11.44 3.57 -4.93
C ASN A 118 -12.47 2.45 -4.75
N HIS A 119 -12.71 2.05 -3.51
CA HIS A 119 -13.70 1.02 -3.19
C HIS A 119 -14.66 1.52 -2.11
N SER A 120 -15.89 0.99 -2.06
CA SER A 120 -16.94 1.45 -1.16
C SER A 120 -16.83 0.96 0.28
N CYS A 121 -16.07 -0.10 0.53
CA CYS A 121 -16.00 -0.76 1.83
C CYS A 121 -14.73 -0.40 2.60
N LEU A 122 -14.85 -0.22 3.91
CA LEU A 122 -13.69 -0.18 4.80
C LEU A 122 -13.03 -1.57 4.85
N ARG A 123 -11.72 -1.63 4.67
CA ARG A 123 -10.95 -2.86 4.84
C ARG A 123 -9.78 -2.62 5.79
N VAL A 124 -9.53 -3.59 6.67
CA VAL A 124 -8.42 -3.53 7.63
C VAL A 124 -7.57 -4.78 7.47
N ILE A 125 -6.26 -4.59 7.38
CA ILE A 125 -5.26 -5.67 7.39
C ILE A 125 -4.38 -5.47 8.63
N ASN A 126 -4.38 -6.45 9.53
CA ASN A 126 -3.48 -6.46 10.68
C ASN A 126 -2.20 -7.18 10.26
N ILE A 127 -1.09 -6.42 10.11
CA ILE A 127 0.22 -6.97 9.72
C ILE A 127 0.93 -7.60 10.93
N SER A 128 0.69 -7.07 12.11
CA SER A 128 1.20 -7.59 13.38
C SER A 128 0.37 -6.98 14.51
N ASP A 129 0.69 -7.31 15.75
CA ASP A 129 0.07 -6.66 16.90
C ASP A 129 0.31 -5.14 16.93
N LYS A 130 1.41 -4.69 16.31
CA LYS A 130 1.81 -3.28 16.29
C LYS A 130 1.24 -2.50 15.09
N TYR A 131 1.15 -3.09 13.90
CA TYR A 131 0.85 -2.36 12.67
C TYR A 131 -0.48 -2.81 12.04
N LYS A 132 -1.30 -1.82 11.64
CA LYS A 132 -2.59 -2.03 11.00
C LYS A 132 -2.72 -1.14 9.77
N ILE A 133 -3.14 -1.70 8.65
CA ILE A 133 -3.43 -0.97 7.43
C ILE A 133 -4.94 -0.78 7.32
N PHE A 134 -5.37 0.47 7.19
CA PHE A 134 -6.76 0.87 7.03
C PHE A 134 -6.98 1.39 5.61
N PHE A 135 -7.75 0.67 4.81
CA PHE A 135 -8.23 1.13 3.52
C PHE A 135 -9.58 1.79 3.71
N LYS A 136 -9.67 3.08 3.49
CA LYS A 136 -10.87 3.90 3.65
C LYS A 136 -11.39 4.31 2.26
N PRO A 137 -12.70 4.21 2.01
CA PRO A 137 -13.28 4.74 0.78
C PRO A 137 -12.89 6.19 0.56
N SER A 138 -12.46 6.52 -0.66
CA SER A 138 -12.01 7.87 -0.98
C SER A 138 -12.47 8.30 -2.37
N SER A 139 -13.01 9.48 -2.48
CA SER A 139 -13.32 10.14 -3.76
C SER A 139 -12.08 10.76 -4.43
N LEU A 140 -10.92 10.68 -3.79
CA LEU A 140 -9.66 11.28 -4.26
C LEU A 140 -8.83 10.34 -5.15
N THR A 141 -9.38 9.23 -5.56
CA THR A 141 -8.64 8.24 -6.36
C THR A 141 -8.14 8.79 -7.70
N TRP A 142 -8.81 9.82 -8.23
CA TRP A 142 -8.36 10.53 -9.43
C TRP A 142 -6.99 11.20 -9.26
N VAL A 143 -6.57 11.52 -8.02
CA VAL A 143 -5.23 12.12 -7.78
C VAL A 143 -4.09 11.16 -8.10
N THR A 144 -4.32 9.85 -8.10
CA THR A 144 -3.30 8.84 -8.42
C THR A 144 -2.84 8.94 -9.87
N ASN A 145 -3.65 9.50 -10.75
CA ASN A 145 -3.33 9.72 -12.16
C ASN A 145 -2.45 10.97 -12.39
N ILE A 146 -2.25 11.80 -11.36
CA ILE A 146 -1.40 12.99 -11.44
C ILE A 146 0.06 12.54 -11.36
N VAL A 147 0.85 12.85 -12.39
CA VAL A 147 2.27 12.44 -12.48
C VAL A 147 3.13 13.15 -11.42
N ASN A 148 2.96 14.48 -11.25
CA ASN A 148 3.72 15.23 -10.27
C ASN A 148 3.33 14.82 -8.85
N LEU A 149 4.27 14.20 -8.13
CA LEU A 149 4.06 13.64 -6.79
C LEU A 149 3.76 14.71 -5.74
N HIS A 150 4.43 15.88 -5.82
CA HIS A 150 4.20 16.98 -4.89
C HIS A 150 2.80 17.58 -5.06
N LEU A 151 2.34 17.73 -6.30
CA LEU A 151 1.00 18.18 -6.60
C LEU A 151 -0.05 17.17 -6.11
N ARG A 152 0.19 15.88 -6.34
CA ARG A 152 -0.66 14.80 -5.83
C ARG A 152 -0.81 14.90 -4.31
N TYR A 153 0.28 15.02 -3.59
CA TYR A 153 0.26 15.11 -2.12
C TYR A 153 -0.37 16.42 -1.63
N LEU A 154 -0.11 17.55 -2.28
CA LEU A 154 -0.77 18.82 -1.96
C LEU A 154 -2.29 18.68 -2.02
N LEU A 155 -2.80 18.06 -3.09
CA LEU A 155 -4.26 17.89 -3.28
C LEU A 155 -4.86 16.97 -2.21
N ILE A 156 -4.15 15.92 -1.80
CA ILE A 156 -4.59 15.05 -0.70
C ILE A 156 -4.58 15.83 0.62
N LEU A 157 -3.50 16.56 0.91
CA LEU A 157 -3.36 17.37 2.13
C LEU A 157 -4.48 18.41 2.27
N LEU A 158 -4.86 19.07 1.18
CA LEU A 158 -5.93 20.07 1.17
C LEU A 158 -7.31 19.48 1.52
N GLN A 159 -7.49 18.18 1.34
CA GLN A 159 -8.73 17.48 1.61
C GLN A 159 -8.70 16.67 2.90
N THR A 160 -7.51 16.38 3.42
CA THR A 160 -7.35 15.65 4.68
C THR A 160 -7.87 16.48 5.87
N ARG A 161 -8.63 15.84 6.75
CA ARG A 161 -9.01 16.44 8.03
C ARG A 161 -7.82 16.40 8.99
N TRP A 162 -7.27 17.55 9.31
CA TRP A 162 -6.19 17.69 10.27
C TRP A 162 -6.75 17.76 11.69
N LYS A 163 -6.06 17.12 12.64
CA LYS A 163 -6.33 17.34 14.06
C LYS A 163 -6.02 18.80 14.41
N THR A 164 -6.77 19.38 15.32
CA THR A 164 -6.67 20.79 15.70
C THR A 164 -5.28 21.19 16.23
N SER A 165 -4.56 20.22 16.82
CA SER A 165 -3.21 20.36 17.34
C SER A 165 -2.13 20.64 16.28
N TYR A 166 -2.40 20.35 14.99
CA TYR A 166 -1.43 20.50 13.90
C TYR A 166 -1.74 21.66 12.95
N LYS A 167 -2.37 22.74 13.44
CA LYS A 167 -2.76 23.87 12.55
C LYS A 167 -1.56 24.61 11.98
N VAL A 168 -0.54 24.87 12.78
CA VAL A 168 0.66 25.63 12.36
C VAL A 168 1.48 24.78 11.38
N GLU A 169 1.70 23.53 11.73
CA GLU A 169 2.40 22.55 10.87
C GLU A 169 1.66 22.37 9.54
N LYS A 170 0.35 22.39 9.56
CA LYS A 170 -0.48 22.30 8.35
C LYS A 170 -0.17 23.38 7.35
N GLU A 171 -0.17 24.64 7.79
CA GLU A 171 0.06 25.78 6.89
C GLU A 171 1.45 25.74 6.31
N TYR A 172 2.45 25.48 7.14
CA TYR A 172 3.83 25.28 6.71
C TYR A 172 3.97 24.15 5.71
N THR A 173 3.39 22.98 6.00
CA THR A 173 3.41 21.81 5.13
C THR A 173 2.79 22.09 3.76
N LEU A 174 1.64 22.76 3.74
CA LEU A 174 0.95 23.13 2.50
C LEU A 174 1.80 24.08 1.64
N LYS A 175 2.38 25.13 2.25
CA LYS A 175 3.25 26.09 1.56
C LYS A 175 4.51 25.39 1.02
N ASN A 176 5.16 24.57 1.83
CA ASN A 176 6.34 23.81 1.42
C ASN A 176 6.05 22.82 0.29
N GLN A 177 4.90 22.16 0.28
CA GLN A 177 4.53 21.31 -0.86
C GLN A 177 4.20 22.14 -2.11
N ALA A 178 3.51 23.27 -1.97
CA ALA A 178 3.17 24.14 -3.09
C ALA A 178 4.44 24.74 -3.76
N SER A 179 5.46 25.11 -2.98
CA SER A 179 6.72 25.64 -3.51
C SER A 179 7.53 24.64 -4.35
N LYS A 180 7.25 23.36 -4.24
CA LYS A 180 7.90 22.29 -5.03
C LYS A 180 7.16 21.96 -6.34
N ILE A 181 6.08 22.67 -6.63
CA ILE A 181 5.23 22.42 -7.79
C ILE A 181 5.49 23.50 -8.83
N ASN A 182 5.77 23.09 -10.06
CA ASN A 182 5.85 24.00 -11.19
C ASN A 182 4.44 24.44 -11.60
N ILE A 183 4.25 25.72 -11.91
CA ILE A 183 2.96 26.27 -12.34
C ILE A 183 2.43 25.58 -13.61
N LYS A 184 3.34 25.12 -14.49
CA LYS A 184 2.98 24.36 -15.71
C LYS A 184 2.31 23.04 -15.35
N ASP A 185 2.86 22.30 -14.36
CA ASP A 185 2.26 21.04 -13.87
C ASP A 185 0.87 21.25 -13.30
N PHE A 186 0.69 22.35 -12.55
CA PHE A 186 -0.62 22.72 -12.02
C PHE A 186 -1.61 23.08 -13.13
N SER A 187 -1.18 23.80 -14.17
CA SER A 187 -2.04 24.19 -15.30
C SER A 187 -2.55 22.99 -16.11
N LEU A 188 -1.70 21.97 -16.29
CA LEU A 188 -2.05 20.74 -17.02
C LEU A 188 -3.20 19.95 -16.37
N VAL A 189 -3.35 20.06 -15.06
CA VAL A 189 -4.37 19.31 -14.31
C VAL A 189 -5.48 20.20 -13.75
N CYS A 190 -5.41 21.50 -14.01
CA CYS A 190 -6.30 22.49 -13.42
C CYS A 190 -7.78 22.19 -13.66
N ASP A 191 -8.12 21.65 -14.83
CA ASP A 191 -9.51 21.37 -15.21
C ASP A 191 -10.10 20.13 -14.54
N ILE A 192 -9.27 19.17 -14.16
CA ILE A 192 -9.72 17.99 -13.43
C ILE A 192 -9.82 18.24 -11.91
N ILE A 193 -9.19 19.33 -11.41
CA ILE A 193 -9.24 19.69 -9.99
C ILE A 193 -10.59 20.36 -9.66
N PRO A 194 -11.35 19.87 -8.66
CA PRO A 194 -12.58 20.49 -8.22
C PRO A 194 -12.40 21.99 -7.90
N LYS A 195 -13.32 22.86 -8.35
CA LYS A 195 -13.22 24.33 -8.21
C LYS A 195 -12.87 24.81 -6.79
N ARG A 196 -13.43 24.15 -5.77
CA ARG A 196 -13.16 24.48 -4.36
C ARG A 196 -11.70 24.28 -3.98
N ILE A 197 -11.06 23.21 -4.49
CA ILE A 197 -9.67 22.86 -4.19
C ILE A 197 -8.74 23.74 -5.02
N ARG A 198 -9.06 23.95 -6.29
CA ARG A 198 -8.34 24.85 -7.19
C ARG A 198 -8.17 26.24 -6.57
N LYS A 199 -9.24 26.85 -6.02
CA LYS A 199 -9.17 28.13 -5.30
C LYS A 199 -8.19 28.10 -4.13
N LYS A 200 -8.15 27.00 -3.37
CA LYS A 200 -7.21 26.83 -2.27
C LYS A 200 -5.75 26.71 -2.74
N CYS A 201 -5.50 25.98 -3.82
CA CYS A 201 -4.17 25.88 -4.42
C CYS A 201 -3.67 27.27 -4.87
N ILE A 202 -4.50 28.03 -5.57
CA ILE A 202 -4.15 29.38 -6.03
C ILE A 202 -3.88 30.32 -4.85
N ALA A 203 -4.67 30.23 -3.77
CA ALA A 203 -4.51 31.04 -2.57
C ALA A 203 -3.20 30.77 -1.80
N LEU A 204 -2.57 29.61 -2.01
CA LEU A 204 -1.25 29.32 -1.41
C LEU A 204 -0.12 30.15 -2.02
N ASN A 205 -0.31 30.68 -3.22
CA ASN A 205 0.52 31.66 -3.94
C ASN A 205 2.05 31.40 -3.88
N SER A 206 2.44 30.14 -3.91
CA SER A 206 3.81 29.69 -3.69
C SER A 206 4.27 28.66 -4.74
N PHE A 207 3.63 28.62 -5.92
CA PHE A 207 4.11 27.79 -7.03
C PHE A 207 5.37 28.37 -7.66
N ASN A 208 6.35 27.53 -7.96
CA ASN A 208 7.54 27.94 -8.70
C ASN A 208 7.16 28.34 -10.12
N GLN A 209 7.78 29.42 -10.60
CA GLN A 209 7.57 29.96 -11.96
C GLN A 209 8.61 29.47 -12.96
N GLU A 210 9.53 28.58 -12.55
CA GLU A 210 10.58 28.03 -13.40
C GLU A 210 10.10 26.94 -14.36
#